data_58fb0ab504b8d58a2d37cce0ab18e741
#
_entry.id   58fb0ab504b8d58a2d37cce0ab18e741
#
_cell.length_a   1.000
_cell.length_b   1.000
_cell.length_c   1.000
_cell.angle_alpha   90.00
_cell.angle_beta   90.00
_cell.angle_gamma   90.00
#
_symmetry.space_group_name_H-M   'P 1'
#
loop_
_entity.id
_entity.type
_entity.pdbx_description
1 polymer ?
#
loop_
_entity_poly.entity_id
_entity_poly.type
_entity_poly.pdbx_seq_one_letter_code
_entity_poly.pdbx_strand_id
1 'polypeptide(L)'
;PKNNEYGFVKEDIKYWMPVDQYIGGVEHAILHLLYSRFFMQALNFENKDFISPEPFQGLFTQGMVCHETYKDENNKWLSPDEVFTENGKDFYRIKDKKKILVGPSESMSKSKKNTIDPEKIMDQFGADAVRFFILSDSPPEKDVQWSEQGMLAAYKFVQKFWILHK
;
A
#
# COMPACT_ATOMS: atom_id res chain seq x y z
N PRO A 1 -16.06 -18.18 -11.04
CA PRO A 1 -16.44 -19.02 -12.18
C PRO A 1 -17.38 -20.10 -11.72
N LYS A 2 -18.53 -20.16 -12.37
CA LYS A 2 -19.57 -21.15 -12.04
C LYS A 2 -19.57 -22.34 -13.01
N ASN A 3 -18.61 -22.36 -13.93
CA ASN A 3 -18.49 -23.38 -14.95
C ASN A 3 -17.29 -24.28 -14.65
N ASN A 4 -17.53 -25.58 -14.54
CA ASN A 4 -16.48 -26.59 -14.28
C ASN A 4 -15.95 -27.28 -15.56
N GLU A 5 -16.53 -26.99 -16.73
CA GLU A 5 -16.15 -27.61 -18.00
C GLU A 5 -15.13 -26.79 -18.79
N TYR A 6 -15.20 -25.46 -18.66
CA TYR A 6 -14.32 -24.52 -19.37
C TYR A 6 -13.71 -23.53 -18.38
N GLY A 7 -12.55 -23.00 -18.68
CA GLY A 7 -11.87 -22.00 -17.84
C GLY A 7 -12.69 -20.70 -17.68
N PHE A 8 -13.61 -20.42 -18.63
CA PHE A 8 -14.47 -19.23 -18.63
C PHE A 8 -15.62 -19.40 -19.62
N VAL A 9 -16.68 -18.60 -19.42
CA VAL A 9 -17.84 -18.49 -20.31
C VAL A 9 -17.66 -17.25 -21.18
N LYS A 10 -17.89 -17.37 -22.48
CA LYS A 10 -17.61 -16.31 -23.47
C LYS A 10 -18.47 -15.07 -23.23
N GLU A 11 -19.72 -15.24 -22.84
CA GLU A 11 -20.66 -14.16 -22.53
C GLU A 11 -20.22 -13.39 -21.27
N ASP A 12 -19.78 -14.11 -20.23
CA ASP A 12 -19.27 -13.50 -18.99
C ASP A 12 -18.02 -12.69 -19.27
N ILE A 13 -17.12 -13.17 -20.12
CA ILE A 13 -15.90 -12.44 -20.50
C ILE A 13 -16.24 -11.15 -21.24
N LYS A 14 -17.16 -11.18 -22.19
CA LYS A 14 -17.57 -9.97 -22.91
C LYS A 14 -18.15 -8.90 -22.00
N TYR A 15 -18.75 -9.32 -20.88
CA TYR A 15 -19.29 -8.40 -19.88
C TYR A 15 -18.23 -7.85 -18.93
N TRP A 16 -17.29 -8.72 -18.47
CA TRP A 16 -16.34 -8.36 -17.42
C TRP A 16 -14.98 -7.87 -17.94
N MET A 17 -14.67 -8.06 -19.21
CA MET A 17 -13.36 -7.73 -19.78
C MET A 17 -13.48 -6.79 -21.01
N PRO A 18 -12.48 -5.90 -21.21
CA PRO A 18 -11.38 -5.60 -20.28
C PRO A 18 -11.88 -4.96 -18.98
N VAL A 19 -11.10 -5.09 -17.90
CA VAL A 19 -11.41 -4.40 -16.63
C VAL A 19 -11.34 -2.89 -16.84
N ASP A 20 -12.39 -2.17 -16.45
CA ASP A 20 -12.52 -0.72 -16.72
C ASP A 20 -11.40 0.08 -16.06
N GLN A 21 -11.11 -0.21 -14.78
CA GLN A 21 -10.09 0.49 -14.01
C GLN A 21 -9.33 -0.49 -13.13
N TYR A 22 -8.02 -0.51 -13.25
CA TYR A 22 -7.12 -1.26 -12.40
C TYR A 22 -6.29 -0.31 -11.52
N ILE A 23 -6.30 -0.53 -10.21
CA ILE A 23 -5.61 0.31 -9.24
C ILE A 23 -4.56 -0.53 -8.53
N GLY A 24 -3.31 -0.07 -8.52
CA GLY A 24 -2.21 -0.78 -7.87
C GLY A 24 -0.92 0.03 -7.85
N GLY A 25 0.06 -0.44 -7.10
CA GLY A 25 1.37 0.21 -7.00
C GLY A 25 2.19 0.04 -8.29
N VAL A 26 3.07 1.00 -8.55
CA VAL A 26 3.96 1.01 -9.72
C VAL A 26 4.92 -0.18 -9.76
N GLU A 27 5.24 -0.78 -8.61
CA GLU A 27 6.08 -1.96 -8.47
C GLU A 27 5.55 -3.18 -9.23
N HIS A 28 4.25 -3.22 -9.48
CA HIS A 28 3.61 -4.31 -10.24
C HIS A 28 3.78 -4.20 -11.76
N ALA A 29 4.32 -3.10 -12.27
CA ALA A 29 4.48 -2.87 -13.72
C ALA A 29 5.30 -3.96 -14.41
N ILE A 30 6.38 -4.42 -13.80
CA ILE A 30 7.26 -5.50 -14.31
C ILE A 30 7.01 -6.87 -13.67
N LEU A 31 5.98 -7.00 -12.85
CA LEU A 31 5.58 -8.26 -12.22
C LEU A 31 4.18 -8.65 -12.69
N HIS A 32 3.18 -8.40 -11.86
CA HIS A 32 1.80 -8.79 -12.10
C HIS A 32 1.23 -8.22 -13.41
N LEU A 33 1.47 -6.95 -13.73
CA LEU A 33 0.93 -6.33 -14.94
C LEU A 33 1.52 -6.94 -16.21
N LEU A 34 2.83 -7.23 -16.22
CA LEU A 34 3.47 -7.91 -17.34
C LEU A 34 2.90 -9.31 -17.55
N TYR A 35 2.73 -10.08 -16.47
CA TYR A 35 2.16 -11.42 -16.55
C TYR A 35 0.70 -11.41 -17.01
N SER A 36 -0.12 -10.50 -16.50
CA SER A 36 -1.54 -10.40 -16.91
C SER A 36 -1.68 -10.05 -18.40
N ARG A 37 -0.85 -9.14 -18.91
CA ARG A 37 -0.81 -8.80 -20.34
C ARG A 37 -0.34 -9.99 -21.20
N PHE A 38 0.72 -10.65 -20.77
CA PHE A 38 1.20 -11.86 -21.45
C PHE A 38 0.11 -12.95 -21.52
N PHE A 39 -0.58 -13.20 -20.41
CA PHE A 39 -1.66 -14.19 -20.35
C PHE A 39 -2.80 -13.84 -21.31
N MET A 40 -3.23 -12.57 -21.34
CA MET A 40 -4.27 -12.14 -22.28
C MET A 40 -3.85 -12.32 -23.73
N GLN A 41 -2.62 -11.96 -24.08
CA GLN A 41 -2.09 -12.15 -25.42
C GLN A 41 -1.97 -13.63 -25.78
N ALA A 42 -1.53 -14.49 -24.86
CA ALA A 42 -1.44 -15.94 -25.07
C ALA A 42 -2.82 -16.56 -25.33
N LEU A 43 -3.85 -16.16 -24.56
CA LEU A 43 -5.22 -16.63 -24.76
C LEU A 43 -5.81 -16.17 -26.11
N ASN A 44 -5.40 -15.03 -26.62
CA ASN A 44 -5.83 -14.49 -27.91
C ASN A 44 -4.97 -14.98 -29.11
N PHE A 45 -3.89 -15.70 -28.89
CA PHE A 45 -2.93 -16.05 -29.94
C PHE A 45 -3.57 -16.83 -31.10
N GLU A 46 -4.41 -17.81 -30.80
CA GLU A 46 -5.13 -18.62 -31.79
C GLU A 46 -6.57 -18.18 -32.01
N ASN A 47 -7.13 -17.41 -31.06
CA ASN A 47 -8.53 -16.94 -31.03
C ASN A 47 -8.59 -15.42 -31.04
N LYS A 48 -8.23 -14.79 -32.16
CA LYS A 48 -8.09 -13.33 -32.28
C LYS A 48 -9.33 -12.51 -31.90
N ASP A 49 -10.50 -13.10 -31.91
CA ASP A 49 -11.78 -12.46 -31.56
C ASP A 49 -12.25 -12.85 -30.17
N PHE A 50 -11.39 -13.43 -29.36
CA PHE A 50 -11.77 -14.06 -28.10
C PHE A 50 -12.02 -13.01 -27.00
N ILE A 51 -11.02 -12.20 -26.72
CA ILE A 51 -11.07 -11.14 -25.71
C ILE A 51 -10.23 -9.95 -26.18
N SER A 52 -10.31 -8.81 -25.49
CA SER A 52 -9.34 -7.72 -25.69
C SER A 52 -7.90 -8.25 -25.47
N PRO A 53 -6.92 -7.86 -26.29
CA PRO A 53 -5.52 -8.22 -26.10
C PRO A 53 -4.92 -7.59 -24.81
N GLU A 54 -5.56 -6.56 -24.28
CA GLU A 54 -5.16 -5.92 -23.04
C GLU A 54 -6.16 -6.22 -21.92
N PRO A 55 -5.69 -6.59 -20.71
CA PRO A 55 -6.56 -6.97 -19.59
C PRO A 55 -7.28 -5.79 -18.94
N PHE A 56 -6.69 -4.59 -19.01
CA PHE A 56 -7.17 -3.37 -18.35
C PHE A 56 -7.39 -2.26 -19.36
N GLN A 57 -8.50 -1.55 -19.26
CA GLN A 57 -8.81 -0.39 -20.07
C GLN A 57 -8.09 0.85 -19.53
N GLY A 58 -8.05 1.00 -18.21
CA GLY A 58 -7.36 2.07 -17.52
C GLY A 58 -6.49 1.53 -16.37
N LEU A 59 -5.32 2.12 -16.19
CA LEU A 59 -4.41 1.84 -15.10
C LEU A 59 -4.23 3.10 -14.26
N PHE A 60 -4.42 2.97 -12.96
CA PHE A 60 -4.13 3.99 -11.97
C PHE A 60 -3.03 3.50 -11.04
N THR A 61 -1.87 4.14 -11.09
CA THR A 61 -0.73 3.79 -10.23
C THR A 61 -0.77 4.60 -8.94
N GLN A 62 -0.80 3.89 -7.81
CA GLN A 62 -0.72 4.49 -6.48
C GLN A 62 0.72 4.85 -6.12
N GLY A 63 0.87 5.93 -5.31
CA GLY A 63 2.11 6.21 -4.59
C GLY A 63 2.41 5.16 -3.50
N MET A 64 3.62 5.23 -2.97
CA MET A 64 4.10 4.33 -1.93
C MET A 64 3.83 4.92 -0.54
N VAL A 65 3.67 4.05 0.46
CA VAL A 65 3.71 4.47 1.86
C VAL A 65 5.17 4.53 2.30
N CYS A 66 5.59 5.70 2.73
CA CYS A 66 6.96 5.99 3.12
C CYS A 66 7.09 6.23 4.62
N HIS A 67 8.23 5.88 5.18
CA HIS A 67 8.58 6.14 6.57
C HIS A 67 10.06 6.50 6.67
N GLU A 68 10.40 7.29 7.68
CA GLU A 68 11.80 7.58 8.02
C GLU A 68 12.59 6.30 8.24
N THR A 69 13.88 6.38 7.97
CA THR A 69 14.81 5.28 8.18
C THR A 69 15.71 5.57 9.37
N TYR A 70 16.01 4.54 10.17
CA TYR A 70 16.78 4.68 11.40
C TYR A 70 18.02 3.80 11.36
N LYS A 71 19.15 4.33 11.80
CA LYS A 71 20.42 3.58 11.93
C LYS A 71 21.11 3.83 13.27
N ASP A 72 21.71 2.79 13.80
CA ASP A 72 22.59 2.91 14.95
C ASP A 72 23.98 3.42 14.57
N GLU A 73 24.85 3.58 15.57
CA GLU A 73 26.24 4.02 15.42
C GLU A 73 27.09 3.11 14.52
N ASN A 74 26.66 1.87 14.30
CA ASN A 74 27.33 0.89 13.43
C ASN A 74 26.69 0.80 12.03
N ASN A 75 25.87 1.77 11.64
CA ASN A 75 25.11 1.78 10.38
C ASN A 75 24.10 0.61 10.23
N LYS A 76 23.72 -0.05 11.32
CA LYS A 76 22.72 -1.11 11.30
C LYS A 76 21.31 -0.51 11.34
N TRP A 77 20.43 -1.01 10.46
CA TRP A 77 19.03 -0.59 10.41
C TRP A 77 18.28 -0.95 11.71
N LEU A 78 17.51 0.01 12.20
CA LEU A 78 16.60 -0.13 13.34
C LEU A 78 15.15 -0.03 12.86
N SER A 79 14.25 -0.79 13.48
CA SER A 79 12.82 -0.66 13.23
C SER A 79 12.22 0.49 14.05
N PRO A 80 11.07 1.06 13.64
CA PRO A 80 10.38 2.07 14.43
C PRO A 80 10.09 1.62 15.87
N ASP A 81 9.79 0.35 16.07
CA ASP A 81 9.56 -0.25 17.41
C ASP A 81 10.81 -0.24 18.32
N GLU A 82 12.01 -0.05 17.76
CA GLU A 82 13.27 0.01 18.52
C GLU A 82 13.69 1.45 18.87
N VAL A 83 12.89 2.45 18.45
CA VAL A 83 13.23 3.88 18.50
C VAL A 83 12.19 4.67 19.27
N PHE A 84 12.62 5.70 20.01
CA PHE A 84 11.73 6.67 20.61
C PHE A 84 12.27 8.10 20.46
N THR A 85 11.40 9.08 20.59
CA THR A 85 11.75 10.50 20.60
C THR A 85 11.07 11.18 21.78
N GLU A 86 11.75 12.15 22.40
CA GLU A 86 11.19 12.97 23.49
C GLU A 86 10.63 14.31 22.98
N ASN A 87 11.20 14.84 21.90
CA ASN A 87 10.92 16.19 21.40
C ASN A 87 10.59 16.24 19.89
N GLY A 88 10.46 15.09 19.23
CA GLY A 88 10.24 14.97 17.79
C GLY A 88 11.43 15.35 16.91
N LYS A 89 12.60 15.68 17.50
CA LYS A 89 13.80 16.06 16.77
C LYS A 89 14.97 15.10 17.03
N ASP A 90 15.14 14.68 18.27
CA ASP A 90 16.17 13.77 18.67
C ASP A 90 15.60 12.38 18.89
N PHE A 91 16.17 11.40 18.22
CA PHE A 91 15.72 10.03 18.25
C PHE A 91 16.76 9.15 18.94
N TYR A 92 16.28 8.22 19.75
CA TYR A 92 17.10 7.36 20.60
C TYR A 92 16.65 5.91 20.47
N ARG A 93 17.62 4.99 20.60
CA ARG A 93 17.31 3.56 20.67
C ARG A 93 16.77 3.21 22.05
N ILE A 94 15.65 2.49 22.12
CA ILE A 94 14.96 2.13 23.38
C ILE A 94 15.88 1.33 24.32
N LYS A 95 16.67 0.40 23.77
CA LYS A 95 17.47 -0.56 24.54
C LYS A 95 18.52 0.11 25.44
N ASP A 96 19.18 1.14 24.99
CA ASP A 96 20.36 1.73 25.67
C ASP A 96 20.36 3.26 25.67
N LYS A 97 19.29 3.88 25.19
CA LYS A 97 19.07 5.34 25.10
C LYS A 97 20.17 6.07 24.32
N LYS A 98 20.88 5.38 23.43
CA LYS A 98 21.86 6.00 22.56
C LYS A 98 21.16 6.74 21.42
N LYS A 99 21.71 7.90 21.08
CA LYS A 99 21.25 8.70 19.94
C LYS A 99 21.48 7.93 18.64
N ILE A 100 20.52 7.97 17.74
CA ILE A 100 20.54 7.29 16.45
C ILE A 100 20.58 8.28 15.30
N LEU A 101 20.91 7.80 14.12
CA LEU A 101 20.84 8.56 12.88
C LEU A 101 19.47 8.38 12.23
N VAL A 102 18.80 9.49 11.97
CA VAL A 102 17.56 9.53 11.19
C VAL A 102 17.92 9.82 9.74
N GLY A 103 17.53 8.91 8.87
CA GLY A 103 17.69 9.06 7.43
C GLY A 103 16.42 9.55 6.76
N PRO A 104 16.43 9.71 5.44
CA PRO A 104 15.28 10.20 4.69
C PRO A 104 14.09 9.24 4.82
N SER A 105 12.89 9.81 4.62
CA SER A 105 11.67 9.02 4.42
C SER A 105 11.75 8.33 3.07
N GLU A 106 11.61 7.03 3.07
CA GLU A 106 11.69 6.17 1.89
C GLU A 106 10.55 5.15 1.92
N SER A 107 10.24 4.56 0.77
CA SER A 107 9.23 3.50 0.69
C SER A 107 9.55 2.38 1.67
N MET A 108 8.51 1.93 2.38
CA MET A 108 8.65 0.90 3.41
C MET A 108 9.20 -0.40 2.84
N SER A 109 10.23 -0.95 3.47
CA SER A 109 10.81 -2.23 3.09
C SER A 109 11.34 -3.01 4.29
N LYS A 110 11.22 -4.34 4.23
CA LYS A 110 11.76 -5.23 5.27
C LYS A 110 13.29 -5.14 5.40
N SER A 111 13.99 -4.88 4.31
CA SER A 111 15.45 -4.78 4.29
C SER A 111 15.97 -3.55 5.04
N LYS A 112 15.24 -2.43 5.00
CA LYS A 112 15.54 -1.19 5.73
C LYS A 112 14.89 -1.13 7.11
N LYS A 113 14.04 -2.10 7.43
CA LYS A 113 13.27 -2.18 8.68
C LYS A 113 12.37 -0.97 8.96
N ASN A 114 12.06 -0.14 7.98
CA ASN A 114 11.21 1.04 8.12
C ASN A 114 9.72 0.73 7.89
N THR A 115 9.31 -0.51 8.13
CA THR A 115 7.92 -0.95 7.99
C THR A 115 7.14 -0.74 9.27
N ILE A 116 5.91 -0.29 9.13
CA ILE A 116 4.91 -0.25 10.21
C ILE A 116 4.04 -1.50 10.09
N ASP A 117 3.79 -2.14 11.21
CA ASP A 117 2.93 -3.32 11.26
C ASP A 117 1.46 -2.90 11.18
N PRO A 118 0.75 -3.23 10.09
CA PRO A 118 -0.63 -2.80 9.92
C PRO A 118 -1.59 -3.44 10.95
N GLU A 119 -1.31 -4.65 11.44
CA GLU A 119 -2.15 -5.31 12.44
C GLU A 119 -2.13 -4.53 13.75
N LYS A 120 -0.94 -4.15 14.24
CA LYS A 120 -0.79 -3.34 15.46
C LYS A 120 -1.51 -1.99 15.34
N ILE A 121 -1.41 -1.34 14.19
CA ILE A 121 -2.07 -0.05 13.96
C ILE A 121 -3.60 -0.21 13.88
N MET A 122 -4.08 -1.25 13.24
CA MET A 122 -5.52 -1.54 13.19
C MET A 122 -6.08 -1.91 14.55
N ASP A 123 -5.34 -2.64 15.38
CA ASP A 123 -5.74 -2.95 16.76
C ASP A 123 -5.84 -1.70 17.63
N GLN A 124 -4.95 -0.72 17.40
CA GLN A 124 -4.90 0.52 18.18
C GLN A 124 -5.93 1.55 17.72
N PHE A 125 -6.11 1.75 16.43
CA PHE A 125 -6.90 2.85 15.86
C PHE A 125 -8.14 2.39 15.08
N GLY A 126 -8.26 1.12 14.80
CA GLY A 126 -9.31 0.57 13.94
C GLY A 126 -8.99 0.69 12.45
N ALA A 127 -9.50 -0.24 11.66
CA ALA A 127 -9.25 -0.29 10.22
C ALA A 127 -9.78 0.94 9.46
N ASP A 128 -10.90 1.52 9.89
CA ASP A 128 -11.50 2.67 9.20
C ASP A 128 -10.64 3.92 9.36
N ALA A 129 -10.01 4.14 10.52
CA ALA A 129 -9.08 5.26 10.72
C ALA A 129 -7.83 5.11 9.85
N VAL A 130 -7.29 3.89 9.72
CA VAL A 130 -6.14 3.61 8.84
C VAL A 130 -6.49 3.87 7.39
N ARG A 131 -7.62 3.36 6.91
CA ARG A 131 -8.10 3.58 5.54
C ARG A 131 -8.33 5.05 5.26
N PHE A 132 -8.96 5.76 6.21
CA PHE A 132 -9.20 7.20 6.09
C PHE A 132 -7.88 7.98 6.00
N PHE A 133 -6.89 7.68 6.85
CA PHE A 133 -5.58 8.31 6.82
C PHE A 133 -4.90 8.14 5.45
N ILE A 134 -4.80 6.90 4.97
CA ILE A 134 -4.13 6.60 3.69
C ILE A 134 -4.79 7.33 2.50
N LEU A 135 -6.12 7.44 2.52
CA LEU A 135 -6.87 8.03 1.39
C LEU A 135 -7.01 9.54 1.47
N SER A 136 -6.80 10.16 2.64
CA SER A 136 -7.01 11.60 2.84
C SER A 136 -5.73 12.42 2.97
N ASP A 137 -4.58 11.78 3.23
CA ASP A 137 -3.33 12.48 3.50
C ASP A 137 -2.73 13.13 2.24
N SER A 138 -2.76 12.41 1.14
CA SER A 138 -2.15 12.84 -0.13
C SER A 138 -3.01 12.42 -1.31
N PRO A 139 -2.89 13.11 -2.48
CA PRO A 139 -3.43 12.58 -3.74
C PRO A 139 -2.92 11.15 -3.97
N PRO A 140 -3.78 10.23 -4.41
CA PRO A 140 -3.44 8.79 -4.45
C PRO A 140 -2.23 8.45 -5.32
N GLU A 141 -1.84 9.32 -6.27
CA GLU A 141 -0.65 9.15 -7.13
C GLU A 141 0.65 9.53 -6.42
N LYS A 142 0.56 10.23 -5.30
CA LYS A 142 1.72 10.67 -4.52
C LYS A 142 2.02 9.73 -3.37
N ASP A 143 3.27 9.72 -2.97
CA ASP A 143 3.70 8.99 -1.79
C ASP A 143 3.04 9.54 -0.52
N VAL A 144 2.55 8.64 0.32
CA VAL A 144 1.98 8.95 1.64
C VAL A 144 3.11 8.87 2.67
N GLN A 145 3.35 9.95 3.39
CA GLN A 145 4.29 9.96 4.49
C GLN A 145 3.60 9.45 5.76
N TRP A 146 4.08 8.33 6.31
CA TRP A 146 3.55 7.82 7.56
C TRP A 146 3.76 8.83 8.69
N SER A 147 2.70 9.14 9.41
CA SER A 147 2.70 10.10 10.52
C SER A 147 1.77 9.60 11.63
N GLU A 148 2.32 9.41 12.83
CA GLU A 148 1.51 9.07 13.99
C GLU A 148 0.49 10.16 14.34
N GLN A 149 0.88 11.43 14.16
CA GLN A 149 -0.03 12.56 14.37
C GLN A 149 -1.18 12.56 13.35
N GLY A 150 -0.87 12.29 12.08
CA GLY A 150 -1.87 12.12 11.02
C GLY A 150 -2.81 10.97 11.31
N MET A 151 -2.27 9.83 11.77
CA MET A 151 -3.06 8.67 12.16
C MET A 151 -4.00 8.97 13.34
N LEU A 152 -3.50 9.66 14.37
CA LEU A 152 -4.31 10.09 15.51
C LEU A 152 -5.40 11.10 15.11
N ALA A 153 -5.11 11.99 14.18
CA ALA A 153 -6.09 12.94 13.65
C ALA A 153 -7.21 12.22 12.87
N ALA A 154 -6.85 11.25 12.04
CA ALA A 154 -7.80 10.41 11.32
C ALA A 154 -8.69 9.61 12.29
N TYR A 155 -8.11 9.01 13.32
CA TYR A 155 -8.86 8.31 14.36
C TYR A 155 -9.87 9.23 15.06
N LYS A 156 -9.43 10.40 15.52
CA LYS A 156 -10.32 11.38 16.16
C LYS A 156 -11.44 11.84 15.24
N PHE A 157 -11.16 12.00 13.95
CA PHE A 157 -12.18 12.34 12.96
C PHE A 157 -13.24 11.23 12.84
N VAL A 158 -12.84 9.98 12.66
CA VAL A 158 -13.76 8.84 12.58
C VAL A 158 -14.61 8.73 13.84
N GLN A 159 -14.01 8.91 15.03
CA GLN A 159 -14.75 8.87 16.30
C GLN A 159 -15.81 9.99 16.38
N LYS A 160 -15.47 11.23 16.01
CA LYS A 160 -16.41 12.35 15.98
C LYS A 160 -17.53 12.12 14.98
N PHE A 161 -17.19 11.63 13.79
CA PHE A 161 -18.16 11.31 12.75
C PHE A 161 -19.17 10.25 13.22
N TRP A 162 -18.69 9.21 13.90
CA TRP A 162 -19.55 8.18 14.49
C TRP A 162 -20.52 8.73 15.55
N ILE A 163 -20.03 9.62 16.43
CA ILE A 163 -20.86 10.21 17.48
C ILE A 163 -21.99 11.09 16.90
N LEU A 164 -21.74 11.77 15.76
CA LEU A 164 -22.77 12.59 15.11
C LEU A 164 -23.93 11.78 14.54
N HIS A 165 -23.80 10.47 14.38
CA HIS A 165 -24.80 9.58 13.80
C HIS A 165 -25.47 8.68 14.84
N LYS A 166 -25.15 8.84 16.12
CA LYS A 166 -25.83 8.24 17.26
C LYS A 166 -26.88 9.18 17.83
#